data_bdb643665d9c46a0b80a908d36580e3f
#
_entry.id   bdb643665d9c46a0b80a908d36580e3f
#
_cell.length_a   1.000
_cell.length_b   1.000
_cell.length_c   1.000
_cell.angle_alpha   90.00
_cell.angle_beta   90.00
_cell.angle_gamma   90.00
#
_symmetry.space_group_name_H-M   'P 1'
#
loop_
_entity.id
_entity.type
_entity.pdbx_description
1 polymer ?
#
loop_
_entity_poly.entity_id
_entity_poly.type
_entity_poly.pdbx_seq_one_letter_code
_entity_poly.pdbx_strand_id
1 'polypeptide(L)'
;MRLRHLLAPALALPFALVACSKPEADAPAQQPAAAAPAGATRPVAPPAGAPHWDYETDGPATWGTLSPDFAACGAGKRQSPVDLVGAKPARLAQLLTSFRPAELRVVHHEHMADVVNTGHSVQVNAAGGDTITVGEERFVLLQYHFHSPSEHHVEGRAFPAEMHLVHKAADGRLAVIGVLFEEGAANPALEPIWANLPASKGVESHLPHLTVDADDLLPVSRASYRYEGSLTTPPCSEGVTWIVMRAPVTMSSEQLARLRGVLAANNRPVQPLNGRPLVAEGIEETVAR
;
A
#
# COMPACT_ATOMS: atom_id res chain seq x y z
N MET A 1 13.84 -59.74 55.31
CA MET A 1 13.62 -60.08 56.74
C MET A 1 12.46 -59.22 57.26
N ARG A 2 11.37 -59.87 57.71
CA ARG A 2 10.19 -59.40 58.51
C ARG A 2 9.34 -58.35 57.82
N LEU A 3 8.14 -58.61 57.30
CA LEU A 3 6.89 -59.31 57.73
C LEU A 3 6.05 -58.47 58.72
N ARG A 4 4.75 -58.30 58.33
CA ARG A 4 3.54 -58.09 59.20
C ARG A 4 3.10 -56.65 59.42
N HIS A 5 1.82 -56.25 59.45
CA HIS A 5 0.51 -56.91 59.42
C HIS A 5 -0.55 -55.90 58.94
N LEU A 6 -1.49 -56.34 58.18
CA LEU A 6 -2.96 -56.29 58.24
C LEU A 6 -3.58 -55.54 59.42
N LEU A 7 -4.55 -54.65 59.11
CA LEU A 7 -5.83 -54.64 59.79
C LEU A 7 -6.78 -53.64 59.07
N ALA A 8 -7.84 -54.11 58.48
CA ALA A 8 -9.08 -53.40 58.31
C ALA A 8 -9.93 -53.55 59.55
N PRO A 9 -10.83 -52.65 59.86
CA PRO A 9 -12.23 -52.94 59.66
C PRO A 9 -13.18 -51.75 59.41
N ALA A 10 -14.33 -52.17 58.95
CA ALA A 10 -15.70 -51.73 59.28
C ALA A 10 -16.36 -50.61 58.52
N LEU A 11 -17.33 -51.07 57.76
CA LEU A 11 -18.53 -50.42 57.25
C LEU A 11 -19.25 -49.52 58.30
N ALA A 12 -19.68 -48.34 57.82
CA ALA A 12 -20.87 -47.68 58.33
C ALA A 12 -21.55 -46.92 57.17
N LEU A 13 -22.70 -47.41 56.74
CA LEU A 13 -23.65 -46.62 55.93
C LEU A 13 -24.42 -45.68 56.86
N PRO A 14 -24.76 -44.48 56.36
CA PRO A 14 -26.08 -43.97 56.69
C PRO A 14 -26.90 -43.58 55.45
N PHE A 15 -28.10 -43.85 55.53
CA PHE A 15 -29.34 -43.48 54.85
C PHE A 15 -29.32 -42.25 53.95
N ALA A 16 -29.76 -42.50 52.72
CA ALA A 16 -30.09 -41.51 51.75
C ALA A 16 -31.42 -40.82 52.06
N LEU A 17 -31.39 -39.50 52.17
CA LEU A 17 -32.57 -38.65 52.00
C LEU A 17 -32.71 -38.29 50.55
N VAL A 18 -33.74 -38.80 49.90
CA VAL A 18 -34.19 -38.43 48.59
C VAL A 18 -34.85 -37.08 48.66
N ALA A 19 -34.19 -35.99 48.24
CA ALA A 19 -34.82 -34.72 47.97
C ALA A 19 -35.25 -34.69 46.52
N CYS A 20 -36.52 -34.64 46.21
CA CYS A 20 -37.03 -34.36 44.86
C CYS A 20 -36.68 -32.94 44.45
N SER A 21 -35.71 -32.81 43.58
CA SER A 21 -35.43 -31.57 42.84
C SER A 21 -36.22 -31.58 41.53
N LYS A 22 -36.97 -30.50 41.27
CA LYS A 22 -37.63 -30.24 39.97
C LYS A 22 -36.63 -30.22 38.86
N PRO A 23 -36.95 -30.66 37.65
CA PRO A 23 -36.08 -30.47 36.50
C PRO A 23 -36.00 -28.98 36.15
N GLU A 24 -34.81 -28.42 36.24
CA GLU A 24 -34.45 -27.12 35.71
C GLU A 24 -34.44 -27.20 34.18
N ALA A 25 -35.15 -26.28 33.54
CA ALA A 25 -35.28 -26.24 32.10
C ALA A 25 -33.90 -26.06 31.46
N ASP A 26 -33.52 -26.95 30.53
CA ASP A 26 -32.34 -26.87 29.70
C ASP A 26 -32.31 -25.49 28.99
N ALA A 27 -31.31 -24.67 29.32
CA ALA A 27 -30.95 -23.52 28.51
C ALA A 27 -30.48 -24.04 27.14
N PRO A 28 -30.90 -23.43 26.02
CA PRO A 28 -30.48 -23.87 24.70
C PRO A 28 -28.95 -23.70 24.59
N ALA A 29 -28.28 -24.80 24.23
CA ALA A 29 -26.88 -24.82 23.94
C ALA A 29 -26.58 -23.74 22.87
N GLN A 30 -25.77 -22.76 23.23
CA GLN A 30 -25.24 -21.79 22.25
C GLN A 30 -24.45 -22.58 21.21
N GLN A 31 -24.98 -22.66 20.01
CA GLN A 31 -24.25 -23.09 18.85
C GLN A 31 -22.99 -22.21 18.72
N PRO A 32 -21.81 -22.78 18.49
CA PRO A 32 -20.64 -21.98 18.20
C PRO A 32 -20.97 -21.14 16.96
N ALA A 33 -20.78 -19.82 17.08
CA ALA A 33 -20.94 -18.89 15.98
C ALA A 33 -20.14 -19.41 14.79
N ALA A 34 -20.82 -19.60 13.66
CA ALA A 34 -20.18 -19.97 12.42
C ALA A 34 -19.04 -18.99 12.15
N ALA A 35 -17.84 -19.51 11.91
CA ALA A 35 -16.70 -18.70 11.52
C ALA A 35 -17.12 -17.85 10.30
N ALA A 36 -16.92 -16.54 10.40
CA ALA A 36 -17.17 -15.64 9.29
C ALA A 36 -16.36 -16.11 8.07
N PRO A 37 -16.90 -16.05 6.85
CA PRO A 37 -16.19 -16.47 5.66
C PRO A 37 -14.89 -15.69 5.53
N ALA A 38 -13.79 -16.39 5.22
CA ALA A 38 -12.50 -15.79 4.96
C ALA A 38 -12.65 -14.80 3.77
N GLY A 39 -12.39 -13.51 4.04
CA GLY A 39 -12.58 -12.43 3.07
C GLY A 39 -13.73 -11.49 3.43
N ALA A 40 -13.63 -10.79 4.57
CA ALA A 40 -14.60 -9.76 4.91
C ALA A 40 -14.39 -8.54 4.00
N THR A 41 -15.41 -8.14 3.25
CA THR A 41 -15.44 -6.86 2.52
C THR A 41 -16.09 -5.80 3.42
N ARG A 42 -15.43 -4.64 3.56
CA ARG A 42 -15.94 -3.53 4.36
C ARG A 42 -16.03 -2.25 3.50
N PRO A 43 -17.17 -1.55 3.49
CA PRO A 43 -17.25 -0.25 2.85
C PRO A 43 -16.30 0.75 3.52
N VAL A 44 -15.57 1.51 2.71
CA VAL A 44 -14.70 2.61 3.15
C VAL A 44 -15.28 3.90 2.56
N ALA A 45 -15.90 4.71 3.42
CA ALA A 45 -16.48 5.98 2.99
C ALA A 45 -15.45 7.11 3.08
N PRO A 46 -15.48 8.10 2.14
CA PRO A 46 -14.69 9.31 2.27
C PRO A 46 -15.17 10.12 3.48
N PRO A 47 -14.29 10.97 4.07
CA PRO A 47 -14.71 11.86 5.14
C PRO A 47 -15.75 12.85 4.64
N ALA A 48 -16.74 13.09 5.45
CA ALA A 48 -17.81 14.04 5.15
C ALA A 48 -17.22 15.46 4.97
N GLY A 49 -17.49 16.07 3.82
CA GLY A 49 -17.09 17.45 3.53
C GLY A 49 -15.73 17.62 2.84
N ALA A 50 -15.01 16.55 2.50
CA ALA A 50 -13.83 16.67 1.65
C ALA A 50 -14.25 17.16 0.24
N PRO A 51 -13.50 18.12 -0.37
CA PRO A 51 -13.77 18.54 -1.74
C PRO A 51 -13.65 17.36 -2.70
N HIS A 52 -14.60 17.22 -3.62
CA HIS A 52 -14.53 16.21 -4.67
C HIS A 52 -13.42 16.56 -5.66
N TRP A 53 -12.76 15.56 -6.18
CA TRP A 53 -11.81 15.65 -7.30
C TRP A 53 -11.73 14.28 -7.99
N ASP A 54 -11.40 14.28 -9.27
CA ASP A 54 -11.25 13.08 -10.08
C ASP A 54 -10.10 13.25 -11.11
N TYR A 55 -10.02 12.39 -12.10
CA TYR A 55 -9.08 12.49 -13.22
C TYR A 55 -9.75 12.90 -14.54
N GLU A 56 -11.04 13.21 -14.51
CA GLU A 56 -11.88 13.53 -15.70
C GLU A 56 -12.39 14.96 -15.64
N THR A 57 -13.56 15.17 -14.99
CA THR A 57 -14.25 16.46 -14.95
C THR A 57 -13.59 17.43 -13.99
N ASP A 58 -13.33 16.99 -12.77
CA ASP A 58 -12.61 17.72 -11.73
C ASP A 58 -11.12 17.27 -11.69
N GLY A 59 -10.55 17.15 -12.89
CA GLY A 59 -9.26 16.54 -13.14
C GLY A 59 -8.05 17.43 -12.82
N PRO A 60 -6.82 16.93 -13.07
CA PRO A 60 -5.57 17.57 -12.66
C PRO A 60 -5.41 19.04 -13.08
N ALA A 61 -6.02 19.44 -14.19
CA ALA A 61 -5.97 20.83 -14.67
C ALA A 61 -6.75 21.81 -13.78
N THR A 62 -7.72 21.32 -13.02
CA THR A 62 -8.64 22.14 -12.19
C THR A 62 -8.38 21.98 -10.70
N TRP A 63 -7.66 20.96 -10.25
CA TRP A 63 -7.45 20.65 -8.83
C TRP A 63 -7.08 21.88 -7.97
N GLY A 64 -6.16 22.73 -8.47
CA GLY A 64 -5.71 23.92 -7.72
C GLY A 64 -6.79 24.95 -7.45
N THR A 65 -7.97 24.83 -8.05
CA THR A 65 -9.10 25.77 -7.91
C THR A 65 -10.31 25.16 -7.22
N LEU A 66 -10.33 23.83 -7.00
CA LEU A 66 -11.45 23.12 -6.37
C LEU A 66 -11.60 23.46 -4.88
N SER A 67 -10.48 23.74 -4.21
CA SER A 67 -10.43 24.12 -2.80
C SER A 67 -9.20 24.97 -2.51
N PRO A 68 -9.27 25.91 -1.56
CA PRO A 68 -8.09 26.60 -1.05
C PRO A 68 -7.00 25.63 -0.55
N ASP A 69 -7.38 24.50 0.02
CA ASP A 69 -6.45 23.47 0.50
C ASP A 69 -5.69 22.79 -0.65
N PHE A 70 -6.20 22.85 -1.87
CA PHE A 70 -5.60 22.26 -3.07
C PHE A 70 -4.80 23.28 -3.90
N ALA A 71 -4.61 24.49 -3.41
CA ALA A 71 -3.91 25.56 -4.14
C ALA A 71 -2.50 25.15 -4.61
N ALA A 72 -1.80 24.28 -3.87
CA ALA A 72 -0.50 23.77 -4.26
C ALA A 72 -0.54 22.98 -5.58
N CYS A 73 -1.65 22.33 -5.94
CA CYS A 73 -1.80 21.60 -7.19
C CYS A 73 -1.61 22.49 -8.43
N GLY A 74 -2.02 23.77 -8.34
CA GLY A 74 -1.90 24.73 -9.43
C GLY A 74 -0.74 25.71 -9.29
N ALA A 75 -0.37 26.09 -8.06
CA ALA A 75 0.60 27.15 -7.78
C ALA A 75 1.96 26.66 -7.29
N GLY A 76 2.05 25.39 -6.86
CA GLY A 76 3.27 24.77 -6.32
C GLY A 76 4.43 24.78 -7.33
N LYS A 77 5.63 24.87 -6.83
CA LYS A 77 6.85 24.95 -7.65
C LYS A 77 7.69 23.67 -7.62
N ARG A 78 7.43 22.79 -6.65
CA ARG A 78 8.12 21.50 -6.49
C ARG A 78 7.14 20.34 -6.65
N GLN A 79 6.36 20.39 -7.72
CA GLN A 79 5.28 19.43 -7.97
C GLN A 79 5.79 18.13 -8.60
N SER A 80 5.03 17.04 -8.40
CA SER A 80 5.21 15.70 -8.98
C SER A 80 3.94 15.30 -9.76
N PRO A 81 4.05 14.33 -10.71
CA PRO A 81 5.27 13.66 -11.19
C PRO A 81 6.14 14.57 -12.07
N VAL A 82 7.32 14.10 -12.50
CA VAL A 82 8.19 14.80 -13.44
C VAL A 82 8.63 13.88 -14.58
N ASP A 83 9.14 14.47 -15.68
CA ASP A 83 9.90 13.72 -16.65
C ASP A 83 11.35 13.59 -16.15
N LEU A 84 11.82 12.35 -16.05
CA LEU A 84 13.15 11.98 -15.53
C LEU A 84 14.19 12.10 -16.63
N VAL A 85 14.37 13.31 -17.15
CA VAL A 85 15.31 13.66 -18.22
C VAL A 85 16.44 14.53 -17.69
N GLY A 86 17.66 14.30 -18.16
CA GLY A 86 18.84 15.11 -17.81
C GLY A 86 19.29 14.92 -16.34
N ALA A 87 19.00 13.78 -15.74
CA ALA A 87 19.47 13.45 -14.40
C ALA A 87 21.01 13.50 -14.34
N LYS A 88 21.53 14.11 -13.27
CA LYS A 88 22.96 14.16 -13.05
C LYS A 88 23.46 12.93 -12.30
N PRO A 89 24.63 12.37 -12.67
CA PRO A 89 25.23 11.28 -11.92
C PRO A 89 25.48 11.70 -10.46
N ALA A 90 25.13 10.85 -9.52
CA ALA A 90 25.42 11.10 -8.11
C ALA A 90 25.67 9.79 -7.36
N ARG A 91 26.53 9.86 -6.33
CA ARG A 91 26.56 8.84 -5.29
C ARG A 91 25.47 9.19 -4.27
N LEU A 92 24.43 8.39 -4.27
CA LEU A 92 23.29 8.62 -3.42
C LEU A 92 23.42 7.82 -2.11
N ALA A 93 22.76 8.27 -1.08
CA ALA A 93 22.59 7.48 0.15
C ALA A 93 21.89 6.16 -0.19
N GLN A 94 22.43 5.06 0.32
CA GLN A 94 21.88 3.73 0.05
C GLN A 94 20.41 3.64 0.48
N LEU A 95 19.59 3.07 -0.38
CA LEU A 95 18.23 2.67 -0.06
C LEU A 95 18.27 1.25 0.51
N LEU A 96 17.94 1.11 1.78
CA LEU A 96 17.79 -0.20 2.44
C LEU A 96 16.31 -0.46 2.67
N THR A 97 15.85 -1.63 2.28
CA THR A 97 14.49 -2.11 2.54
C THR A 97 14.52 -3.10 3.71
N SER A 98 13.49 -3.09 4.54
CA SER A 98 13.22 -4.07 5.58
C SER A 98 11.75 -4.41 5.53
N PHE A 99 11.38 -5.12 4.47
CA PHE A 99 10.02 -5.58 4.21
C PHE A 99 9.89 -7.05 4.60
N ARG A 100 8.68 -7.49 4.87
CA ARG A 100 8.33 -8.85 5.25
C ARG A 100 6.96 -9.19 4.70
N PRO A 101 6.70 -10.49 4.42
CA PRO A 101 5.36 -10.92 4.04
C PRO A 101 4.31 -10.41 5.04
N ALA A 102 3.34 -9.65 4.56
CA ALA A 102 2.28 -9.04 5.35
C ALA A 102 0.90 -9.46 4.81
N GLU A 103 -0.11 -9.51 5.70
CA GLU A 103 -1.48 -9.81 5.31
C GLU A 103 -1.98 -8.85 4.22
N LEU A 104 -2.61 -9.41 3.19
CA LEU A 104 -3.10 -8.64 2.06
C LEU A 104 -4.38 -7.88 2.42
N ARG A 105 -4.33 -6.56 2.27
CA ARG A 105 -5.47 -5.64 2.41
C ARG A 105 -5.58 -4.79 1.17
N VAL A 106 -6.40 -5.19 0.23
CA VAL A 106 -6.60 -4.48 -1.04
C VAL A 106 -7.84 -3.61 -0.96
N VAL A 107 -7.70 -2.35 -1.33
CA VAL A 107 -8.81 -1.39 -1.36
C VAL A 107 -8.89 -0.75 -2.74
N HIS A 108 -10.12 -0.66 -3.26
CA HIS A 108 -10.42 0.13 -4.45
C HIS A 108 -11.10 1.43 -3.99
N HIS A 109 -10.33 2.51 -3.99
CA HIS A 109 -10.78 3.79 -3.45
C HIS A 109 -11.53 4.64 -4.47
N GLU A 110 -12.54 5.34 -3.97
CA GLU A 110 -13.19 6.45 -4.67
C GLU A 110 -12.70 7.81 -4.14
N HIS A 111 -12.47 7.90 -2.82
CA HIS A 111 -11.86 9.05 -2.14
C HIS A 111 -11.37 8.60 -0.76
N MET A 112 -10.19 9.01 -0.34
CA MET A 112 -9.69 8.76 1.01
C MET A 112 -9.12 10.03 1.64
N ALA A 113 -9.43 10.22 2.91
CA ALA A 113 -8.96 11.33 3.72
C ALA A 113 -7.93 10.94 4.77
N ASP A 114 -7.18 9.91 4.54
CA ASP A 114 -6.05 9.61 5.41
C ASP A 114 -4.74 9.91 4.69
N VAL A 115 -3.80 10.47 5.39
CA VAL A 115 -2.43 10.93 5.14
C VAL A 115 -2.01 11.08 3.67
N VAL A 116 -2.58 10.27 2.77
CA VAL A 116 -2.47 10.37 1.31
C VAL A 116 -3.84 10.08 0.71
N ASN A 117 -4.50 11.11 0.22
CA ASN A 117 -5.73 10.96 -0.57
C ASN A 117 -5.35 10.40 -1.94
N THR A 118 -5.56 9.12 -2.19
CA THR A 118 -5.10 8.45 -3.41
C THR A 118 -6.12 8.53 -4.56
N GLY A 119 -7.30 9.13 -4.33
CA GLY A 119 -8.34 9.21 -5.38
C GLY A 119 -8.62 7.84 -5.99
N HIS A 120 -9.04 7.80 -7.24
CA HIS A 120 -9.36 6.59 -8.00
C HIS A 120 -8.13 5.67 -8.18
N SER A 121 -7.80 4.83 -7.18
CA SER A 121 -6.64 3.93 -7.21
C SER A 121 -6.94 2.57 -6.60
N VAL A 122 -6.24 1.54 -7.06
CA VAL A 122 -6.09 0.27 -6.34
C VAL A 122 -4.96 0.43 -5.35
N GLN A 123 -5.24 0.29 -4.06
CA GLN A 123 -4.29 0.47 -2.98
C GLN A 123 -4.19 -0.80 -2.13
N VAL A 124 -3.00 -1.08 -1.67
CA VAL A 124 -2.72 -2.10 -0.64
C VAL A 124 -2.23 -1.41 0.61
N ASN A 125 -2.99 -1.55 1.69
CA ASN A 125 -2.62 -1.00 2.98
C ASN A 125 -1.55 -1.87 3.65
N ALA A 126 -0.49 -1.26 4.16
CA ALA A 126 0.54 -1.98 4.89
C ALA A 126 0.02 -2.42 6.27
N ALA A 127 0.38 -3.63 6.69
CA ALA A 127 0.02 -4.14 8.02
C ALA A 127 0.88 -3.51 9.15
N GLY A 128 1.87 -2.70 8.79
CA GLY A 128 2.83 -2.06 9.69
C GLY A 128 4.10 -2.88 9.93
N GLY A 129 5.17 -2.18 10.26
CA GLY A 129 6.48 -2.78 10.53
C GLY A 129 7.48 -2.73 9.37
N ASP A 130 7.00 -2.65 8.15
CA ASP A 130 7.82 -2.51 6.95
C ASP A 130 8.43 -1.11 6.88
N THR A 131 9.72 -1.05 6.54
CA THR A 131 10.43 0.22 6.54
C THR A 131 11.45 0.31 5.42
N ILE A 132 11.75 1.55 5.05
CA ILE A 132 12.95 1.87 4.31
C ILE A 132 13.88 2.75 5.14
N THR A 133 15.18 2.68 4.83
CA THR A 133 16.17 3.61 5.35
C THR A 133 16.89 4.25 4.16
N VAL A 134 16.94 5.58 4.16
CA VAL A 134 17.63 6.38 3.13
C VAL A 134 18.73 7.18 3.84
N GLY A 135 19.96 6.72 3.71
CA GLY A 135 21.04 7.24 4.55
C GLY A 135 20.82 6.87 6.03
N GLU A 136 20.60 7.87 6.87
CA GLU A 136 20.33 7.68 8.31
C GLU A 136 18.83 7.79 8.64
N GLU A 137 18.00 8.14 7.68
CA GLU A 137 16.58 8.41 7.89
C GLU A 137 15.73 7.18 7.65
N ARG A 138 14.87 6.86 8.62
CA ARG A 138 13.95 5.73 8.57
C ARG A 138 12.53 6.19 8.30
N PHE A 139 11.86 5.50 7.37
CA PHE A 139 10.46 5.73 7.01
C PHE A 139 9.68 4.42 7.10
N VAL A 140 8.46 4.47 7.61
CA VAL A 140 7.56 3.32 7.74
C VAL A 140 6.64 3.28 6.52
N LEU A 141 6.48 2.11 5.90
CA LEU A 141 5.53 1.89 4.80
C LEU A 141 4.09 2.06 5.33
N LEU A 142 3.32 2.91 4.66
CA LEU A 142 1.91 3.12 4.95
C LEU A 142 1.02 2.31 4.01
N GLN A 143 1.30 2.39 2.73
CA GLN A 143 0.52 1.75 1.66
C GLN A 143 1.31 1.78 0.36
N TYR A 144 0.86 1.00 -0.62
CA TYR A 144 1.27 1.15 -2.01
C TYR A 144 0.05 1.07 -2.93
N HIS A 145 0.13 1.77 -4.05
CA HIS A 145 -0.98 1.91 -4.99
C HIS A 145 -0.48 2.01 -6.43
N PHE A 146 -1.41 1.88 -7.38
CA PHE A 146 -1.09 1.74 -8.79
C PHE A 146 -1.72 2.83 -9.64
N HIS A 147 -0.96 3.24 -10.65
CA HIS A 147 -1.38 4.15 -11.71
C HIS A 147 -1.26 3.47 -13.08
N SER A 148 -2.20 3.74 -13.97
CA SER A 148 -2.13 3.33 -15.38
C SER A 148 -2.74 4.42 -16.27
N PRO A 149 -1.93 5.01 -17.19
CA PRO A 149 -0.49 4.83 -17.41
C PRO A 149 0.37 5.36 -16.26
N SER A 150 1.71 5.29 -16.38
CA SER A 150 2.63 5.84 -15.39
C SER A 150 2.46 7.35 -15.23
N GLU A 151 2.75 7.85 -14.04
CA GLU A 151 2.79 9.28 -13.74
C GLU A 151 4.15 9.88 -14.11
N HIS A 152 5.27 9.24 -13.73
CA HIS A 152 6.58 9.63 -14.19
C HIS A 152 6.82 9.20 -15.63
N HIS A 153 7.55 10.05 -16.34
CA HIS A 153 8.12 9.71 -17.65
C HIS A 153 9.63 9.53 -17.52
N VAL A 154 10.23 8.76 -18.40
CA VAL A 154 11.69 8.68 -18.57
C VAL A 154 12.02 9.09 -19.99
N GLU A 155 12.74 10.20 -20.14
CA GLU A 155 13.11 10.78 -21.43
C GLU A 155 11.89 10.96 -22.36
N GLY A 156 10.80 11.51 -21.81
CA GLY A 156 9.55 11.78 -22.52
C GLY A 156 8.62 10.56 -22.70
N ARG A 157 9.05 9.35 -22.31
CA ARG A 157 8.28 8.12 -22.46
C ARG A 157 7.51 7.80 -21.19
N ALA A 158 6.19 7.65 -21.30
CA ALA A 158 5.35 7.02 -20.29
C ALA A 158 5.47 5.47 -20.33
N PHE A 159 5.21 4.83 -19.20
CA PHE A 159 5.15 3.37 -19.07
C PHE A 159 3.69 2.90 -18.92
N PRO A 160 3.40 1.62 -19.19
CA PRO A 160 2.05 1.07 -19.07
C PRO A 160 1.41 1.24 -17.69
N ALA A 161 2.22 1.19 -16.63
CA ALA A 161 1.78 1.41 -15.25
C ALA A 161 2.94 1.87 -14.36
N GLU A 162 2.59 2.38 -13.18
CA GLU A 162 3.53 2.75 -12.12
C GLU A 162 2.91 2.40 -10.77
N MET A 163 3.75 1.97 -9.83
CA MET A 163 3.37 1.75 -8.43
C MET A 163 4.13 2.72 -7.53
N HIS A 164 3.43 3.28 -6.56
CA HIS A 164 3.99 4.12 -5.52
C HIS A 164 3.92 3.43 -4.17
N LEU A 165 5.06 3.23 -3.52
CA LEU A 165 5.12 2.78 -2.13
C LEU A 165 5.36 4.02 -1.26
N VAL A 166 4.36 4.38 -0.48
CA VAL A 166 4.35 5.61 0.34
C VAL A 166 4.81 5.29 1.74
N HIS A 167 5.85 6.01 2.17
CA HIS A 167 6.46 5.84 3.48
C HIS A 167 6.45 7.16 4.26
N LYS A 168 6.43 7.07 5.60
CA LYS A 168 6.40 8.22 6.50
C LYS A 168 7.45 8.09 7.59
N ALA A 169 8.21 9.16 7.81
CA ALA A 169 9.12 9.30 8.94
C ALA A 169 8.38 9.67 10.22
N ALA A 170 9.06 9.53 11.35
CA ALA A 170 8.49 9.88 12.67
C ALA A 170 8.12 11.37 12.81
N ASP A 171 8.80 12.25 12.08
CA ASP A 171 8.55 13.69 12.04
C ASP A 171 7.47 14.10 11.03
N GLY A 172 6.88 13.12 10.30
CA GLY A 172 5.81 13.35 9.35
C GLY A 172 6.25 13.53 7.90
N ARG A 173 7.55 13.65 7.59
CA ARG A 173 8.06 13.71 6.21
C ARG A 173 7.71 12.43 5.46
N LEU A 174 7.49 12.56 4.15
CA LEU A 174 7.16 11.46 3.28
C LEU A 174 8.33 11.12 2.33
N ALA A 175 8.51 9.82 2.10
CA ALA A 175 9.33 9.30 1.03
C ALA A 175 8.49 8.32 0.19
N VAL A 176 8.58 8.43 -1.13
CA VAL A 176 7.84 7.57 -2.05
C VAL A 176 8.81 6.86 -2.97
N ILE A 177 8.69 5.52 -3.02
CA ILE A 177 9.36 4.73 -4.05
C ILE A 177 8.40 4.60 -5.23
N GLY A 178 8.83 5.05 -6.42
CA GLY A 178 8.16 4.83 -7.69
C GLY A 178 8.76 3.62 -8.41
N VAL A 179 7.91 2.70 -8.87
CA VAL A 179 8.30 1.52 -9.65
C VAL A 179 7.54 1.54 -10.96
N LEU A 180 8.28 1.68 -12.07
CA LEU A 180 7.72 1.67 -13.41
C LEU A 180 7.51 0.23 -13.88
N PHE A 181 6.42 -0.03 -14.58
CA PHE A 181 6.13 -1.33 -15.18
C PHE A 181 6.22 -1.26 -16.69
N GLU A 182 6.81 -2.28 -17.29
CA GLU A 182 6.77 -2.51 -18.73
C GLU A 182 6.04 -3.82 -19.04
N GLU A 183 5.47 -3.92 -20.23
CA GLU A 183 4.81 -5.14 -20.67
C GLU A 183 5.85 -6.21 -21.00
N GLY A 184 5.66 -7.41 -20.45
CA GLY A 184 6.59 -8.52 -20.61
C GLY A 184 6.12 -9.80 -19.93
N ALA A 185 7.02 -10.45 -19.21
CA ALA A 185 6.67 -11.64 -18.44
C ALA A 185 5.69 -11.31 -17.30
N ALA A 186 4.82 -12.25 -16.98
CA ALA A 186 3.94 -12.11 -15.82
C ALA A 186 4.76 -11.95 -14.54
N ASN A 187 4.33 -11.02 -13.69
CA ASN A 187 4.93 -10.80 -12.38
C ASN A 187 4.18 -11.60 -11.32
N PRO A 188 4.77 -12.66 -10.75
CA PRO A 188 4.08 -13.49 -9.79
C PRO A 188 3.74 -12.76 -8.47
N ALA A 189 4.51 -11.73 -8.09
CA ALA A 189 4.26 -10.95 -6.89
C ALA A 189 2.97 -10.09 -6.98
N LEU A 190 2.51 -9.78 -8.19
CA LEU A 190 1.24 -9.09 -8.42
C LEU A 190 0.01 -10.02 -8.33
N GLU A 191 0.18 -11.31 -8.55
CA GLU A 191 -0.97 -12.24 -8.67
C GLU A 191 -1.85 -12.28 -7.43
N PRO A 192 -1.33 -12.32 -6.18
CA PRO A 192 -2.17 -12.27 -4.99
C PRO A 192 -3.05 -11.01 -4.93
N ILE A 193 -2.52 -9.87 -5.38
CA ILE A 193 -3.24 -8.60 -5.40
C ILE A 193 -4.30 -8.64 -6.49
N TRP A 194 -3.92 -9.03 -7.72
CA TRP A 194 -4.79 -9.03 -8.90
C TRP A 194 -5.94 -10.03 -8.81
N ALA A 195 -5.70 -11.19 -8.18
CA ALA A 195 -6.75 -12.19 -7.95
C ALA A 195 -7.81 -11.72 -6.94
N ASN A 196 -7.51 -10.68 -6.15
CA ASN A 196 -8.35 -10.21 -5.06
C ASN A 196 -8.72 -8.72 -5.19
N LEU A 197 -8.62 -8.16 -6.39
CA LEU A 197 -9.06 -6.79 -6.66
C LEU A 197 -10.56 -6.65 -6.34
N PRO A 198 -10.96 -5.68 -5.50
CA PRO A 198 -12.36 -5.41 -5.25
C PRO A 198 -13.05 -4.96 -6.53
N ALA A 199 -14.15 -5.62 -6.89
CA ALA A 199 -14.93 -5.29 -8.10
C ALA A 199 -15.63 -3.92 -8.00
N SER A 200 -15.84 -3.40 -6.79
CA SER A 200 -16.54 -2.14 -6.52
C SER A 200 -15.64 -1.16 -5.81
N LYS A 201 -15.75 0.11 -6.20
CA LYS A 201 -15.10 1.23 -5.51
C LYS A 201 -15.59 1.36 -4.06
N GLY A 202 -14.74 1.86 -3.17
CA GLY A 202 -15.06 2.03 -1.76
C GLY A 202 -15.12 0.73 -0.96
N VAL A 203 -14.60 -0.37 -1.48
CA VAL A 203 -14.60 -1.67 -0.81
C VAL A 203 -13.18 -2.11 -0.49
N GLU A 204 -12.95 -2.50 0.76
CA GLU A 204 -11.72 -3.16 1.22
C GLU A 204 -11.93 -4.68 1.27
N SER A 205 -11.01 -5.44 0.67
CA SER A 205 -10.90 -6.88 0.83
C SER A 205 -9.74 -7.19 1.78
N HIS A 206 -10.03 -7.74 2.94
CA HIS A 206 -9.04 -8.20 3.91
C HIS A 206 -8.88 -9.71 3.83
N LEU A 207 -7.69 -10.17 3.53
CA LEU A 207 -7.35 -11.58 3.25
C LEU A 207 -6.23 -12.04 4.20
N PRO A 208 -6.57 -12.41 5.47
CA PRO A 208 -5.58 -12.70 6.51
C PRO A 208 -4.72 -13.94 6.23
N HIS A 209 -5.15 -14.80 5.29
CA HIS A 209 -4.41 -16.01 4.91
C HIS A 209 -3.53 -15.83 3.67
N LEU A 210 -3.56 -14.65 3.07
CA LEU A 210 -2.78 -14.32 1.88
C LEU A 210 -1.78 -13.22 2.24
N THR A 211 -0.51 -13.47 1.99
CA THR A 211 0.57 -12.51 2.27
C THR A 211 1.22 -12.04 0.99
N VAL A 212 1.66 -10.79 0.99
CA VAL A 212 2.49 -10.19 -0.05
C VAL A 212 3.70 -9.57 0.62
N ASP A 213 4.89 -9.82 0.05
CA ASP A 213 6.10 -9.10 0.40
C ASP A 213 6.29 -7.94 -0.58
N ALA A 214 6.31 -6.72 -0.07
CA ALA A 214 6.49 -5.54 -0.92
C ALA A 214 7.90 -5.50 -1.56
N ASP A 215 8.89 -6.22 -1.01
CA ASP A 215 10.23 -6.32 -1.61
C ASP A 215 10.21 -7.09 -2.95
N ASP A 216 9.32 -8.06 -3.09
CA ASP A 216 9.14 -8.85 -4.32
C ASP A 216 8.56 -8.01 -5.48
N LEU A 217 7.99 -6.85 -5.18
CA LEU A 217 7.47 -5.89 -6.17
C LEU A 217 8.54 -4.89 -6.65
N LEU A 218 9.71 -4.88 -6.02
CA LEU A 218 10.81 -3.99 -6.38
C LEU A 218 11.77 -4.66 -7.37
N PRO A 219 12.43 -3.89 -8.28
CA PRO A 219 13.46 -4.46 -9.13
C PRO A 219 14.69 -4.86 -8.31
N VAL A 220 15.43 -5.88 -8.76
CA VAL A 220 16.67 -6.36 -8.09
C VAL A 220 17.68 -5.21 -7.94
N SER A 221 17.85 -4.39 -8.97
CA SER A 221 18.68 -3.19 -8.88
C SER A 221 17.91 -2.07 -8.15
N ARG A 222 18.48 -1.57 -7.07
CA ARG A 222 17.95 -0.44 -6.31
C ARG A 222 18.47 0.93 -6.81
N ALA A 223 19.18 0.95 -7.94
CA ALA A 223 19.57 2.21 -8.60
C ALA A 223 18.32 3.05 -8.90
N SER A 224 18.37 4.33 -8.56
CA SER A 224 17.19 5.19 -8.58
C SER A 224 17.48 6.58 -9.11
N TYR A 225 16.46 7.22 -9.66
CA TYR A 225 16.37 8.67 -9.77
C TYR A 225 15.88 9.23 -8.43
N ARG A 226 16.42 10.38 -8.01
CA ARG A 226 15.97 11.07 -6.80
C ARG A 226 15.76 12.55 -7.03
N TYR A 227 14.65 13.06 -6.47
CA TYR A 227 14.34 14.48 -6.47
C TYR A 227 13.36 14.82 -5.34
N GLU A 228 13.29 16.10 -4.96
CA GLU A 228 12.27 16.59 -4.03
C GLU A 228 11.03 17.03 -4.80
N GLY A 229 9.88 16.53 -4.39
CA GLY A 229 8.62 16.74 -5.08
C GLY A 229 7.43 16.93 -4.17
N SER A 230 6.27 16.46 -4.63
CA SER A 230 4.99 16.57 -3.95
C SER A 230 4.23 15.25 -3.98
N LEU A 231 3.08 15.21 -3.30
CA LEU A 231 2.03 14.25 -3.63
C LEU A 231 1.54 14.49 -5.05
N THR A 232 1.14 13.43 -5.75
CA THR A 232 0.62 13.50 -7.12
C THR A 232 -0.90 13.64 -7.18
N THR A 233 -1.56 13.66 -6.02
CA THR A 233 -3.01 13.89 -5.87
C THR A 233 -3.26 15.04 -4.91
N PRO A 234 -4.42 15.71 -4.96
CA PRO A 234 -4.79 16.71 -3.98
C PRO A 234 -4.55 16.21 -2.53
N PRO A 235 -3.97 17.05 -1.66
CA PRO A 235 -3.71 18.48 -1.80
C PRO A 235 -2.37 18.85 -2.48
N CYS A 236 -1.66 17.93 -3.12
CA CYS A 236 -0.39 18.14 -3.82
C CYS A 236 0.71 18.73 -2.94
N SER A 237 0.70 18.39 -1.65
CA SER A 237 1.65 18.89 -0.65
C SER A 237 3.09 18.60 -1.06
N GLU A 238 3.91 19.65 -1.04
CA GLU A 238 5.34 19.57 -1.35
C GLU A 238 6.18 19.03 -0.18
N GLY A 239 7.43 18.67 -0.43
CA GLY A 239 8.35 18.12 0.59
C GLY A 239 8.35 16.59 0.64
N VAL A 240 7.99 15.95 -0.47
CA VAL A 240 8.07 14.50 -0.64
C VAL A 240 9.42 14.14 -1.28
N THR A 241 10.16 13.24 -0.64
CA THR A 241 11.38 12.66 -1.22
C THR A 241 11.00 11.54 -2.19
N TRP A 242 11.24 11.75 -3.47
CA TRP A 242 10.98 10.76 -4.52
C TRP A 242 12.21 9.92 -4.82
N ILE A 243 11.98 8.59 -4.90
CA ILE A 243 12.98 7.57 -5.21
C ILE A 243 12.39 6.71 -6.32
N VAL A 244 12.59 7.08 -7.59
CA VAL A 244 12.04 6.34 -8.72
C VAL A 244 13.06 5.32 -9.20
N MET A 245 12.69 4.03 -9.18
CA MET A 245 13.56 2.94 -9.61
C MET A 245 13.92 3.10 -11.09
N ARG A 246 15.21 2.95 -11.43
CA ARG A 246 15.69 3.07 -12.81
C ARG A 246 15.35 1.87 -13.67
N ALA A 247 15.39 0.68 -13.06
CA ALA A 247 15.01 -0.54 -13.74
C ALA A 247 13.49 -0.73 -13.60
N PRO A 248 12.74 -0.82 -14.71
CA PRO A 248 11.34 -1.21 -14.63
C PRO A 248 11.21 -2.69 -14.22
N VAL A 249 10.07 -3.06 -13.68
CA VAL A 249 9.66 -4.46 -13.54
C VAL A 249 8.64 -4.81 -14.61
N THR A 250 8.52 -6.10 -14.94
CA THR A 250 7.57 -6.52 -15.97
C THR A 250 6.20 -6.86 -15.36
N MET A 251 5.15 -6.72 -16.16
CA MET A 251 3.84 -7.32 -15.95
C MET A 251 3.32 -7.84 -17.30
N SER A 252 2.51 -8.90 -17.27
CA SER A 252 1.93 -9.40 -18.53
C SER A 252 0.83 -8.49 -19.05
N SER A 253 0.50 -8.66 -20.35
CA SER A 253 -0.63 -7.95 -20.96
C SER A 253 -1.95 -8.25 -20.26
N GLU A 254 -2.14 -9.50 -19.75
CA GLU A 254 -3.32 -9.89 -18.98
C GLU A 254 -3.36 -9.20 -17.61
N GLN A 255 -2.22 -9.09 -16.94
CA GLN A 255 -2.12 -8.36 -15.67
C GLN A 255 -2.42 -6.88 -15.85
N LEU A 256 -1.88 -6.28 -16.92
CA LEU A 256 -2.17 -4.90 -17.27
C LEU A 256 -3.64 -4.68 -17.63
N ALA A 257 -4.24 -5.62 -18.38
CA ALA A 257 -5.67 -5.57 -18.72
C ALA A 257 -6.56 -5.67 -17.48
N ARG A 258 -6.22 -6.52 -16.51
CA ARG A 258 -6.94 -6.60 -15.22
C ARG A 258 -6.88 -5.26 -14.47
N LEU A 259 -5.70 -4.64 -14.37
CA LEU A 259 -5.55 -3.33 -13.73
C LEU A 259 -6.44 -2.28 -14.41
N ARG A 260 -6.37 -2.18 -15.74
CA ARG A 260 -7.17 -1.25 -16.55
C ARG A 260 -8.67 -1.55 -16.54
N GLY A 261 -9.05 -2.80 -16.25
CA GLY A 261 -10.44 -3.20 -16.09
C GLY A 261 -11.10 -2.65 -14.83
N VAL A 262 -10.32 -2.27 -13.82
CA VAL A 262 -10.81 -1.69 -12.55
C VAL A 262 -10.44 -0.22 -12.39
N LEU A 263 -9.42 0.27 -13.10
CA LEU A 263 -8.98 1.66 -13.08
C LEU A 263 -9.18 2.31 -14.45
N ALA A 264 -9.87 3.45 -14.50
CA ALA A 264 -9.70 4.40 -15.57
C ALA A 264 -8.29 5.02 -15.51
N ALA A 265 -7.90 5.80 -16.51
CA ALA A 265 -6.63 6.52 -16.47
C ALA A 265 -6.58 7.41 -15.21
N ASN A 266 -5.60 7.18 -14.35
CA ASN A 266 -5.48 7.81 -13.03
C ASN A 266 -4.08 8.38 -12.80
N ASN A 267 -3.53 9.01 -13.81
CA ASN A 267 -2.21 9.64 -13.75
C ASN A 267 -2.33 11.17 -13.87
N ARG A 268 -1.61 11.86 -13.01
CA ARG A 268 -1.40 13.31 -13.14
C ARG A 268 -0.38 13.57 -14.26
N PRO A 269 -0.58 14.57 -15.13
CA PRO A 269 0.43 14.97 -16.11
C PRO A 269 1.76 15.38 -15.45
N VAL A 270 2.88 15.18 -16.16
CA VAL A 270 4.21 15.60 -15.70
C VAL A 270 4.27 17.10 -15.41
N GLN A 271 4.95 17.45 -14.35
CA GLN A 271 5.16 18.80 -13.86
C GLN A 271 6.57 19.28 -14.14
N PRO A 272 6.81 20.57 -14.32
CA PRO A 272 8.14 21.08 -14.58
C PRO A 272 9.06 20.91 -13.36
N LEU A 273 10.31 20.56 -13.61
CA LEU A 273 11.34 20.49 -12.56
C LEU A 273 11.60 21.83 -11.87
N ASN A 274 11.39 22.95 -12.58
CA ASN A 274 11.63 24.31 -12.06
C ASN A 274 13.05 24.49 -11.45
N GLY A 275 14.06 23.89 -12.07
CA GLY A 275 15.44 23.97 -11.62
C GLY A 275 15.80 23.11 -10.41
N ARG A 276 14.90 22.25 -9.94
CA ARG A 276 15.22 21.27 -8.89
C ARG A 276 16.32 20.31 -9.36
N PRO A 277 17.20 19.90 -8.45
CA PRO A 277 18.13 18.82 -8.74
C PRO A 277 17.37 17.53 -9.06
N LEU A 278 17.68 16.91 -10.18
CA LEU A 278 17.35 15.52 -10.50
C LEU A 278 18.66 14.77 -10.58
N VAL A 279 18.85 13.77 -9.74
CA VAL A 279 20.07 12.99 -9.63
C VAL A 279 19.77 11.50 -9.80
N ALA A 280 20.75 10.73 -10.26
CA ALA A 280 20.59 9.29 -10.43
C ALA A 280 21.88 8.52 -10.16
N GLU A 281 21.75 7.29 -9.66
CA GLU A 281 22.84 6.33 -9.55
C GLU A 281 23.05 5.55 -10.85
N GLY A 282 24.30 5.12 -11.08
CA GLY A 282 24.65 4.19 -12.17
C GLY A 282 24.44 4.76 -13.58
N ILE A 283 24.41 6.06 -13.74
CA ILE A 283 24.59 6.72 -15.05
C ILE A 283 26.04 7.19 -15.14
N GLU A 284 26.66 6.96 -16.31
CA GLU A 284 28.00 7.47 -16.58
C GLU A 284 27.92 8.97 -16.89
N GLU A 285 28.94 9.72 -16.42
CA GLU A 285 29.10 11.12 -16.82
C GLU A 285 29.37 11.15 -18.32
N THR A 286 28.41 11.65 -19.10
CA THR A 286 28.69 11.90 -20.53
C THR A 286 29.66 13.05 -20.59
N VAL A 287 30.94 12.75 -20.66
CA VAL A 287 31.98 13.74 -20.96
C VAL A 287 31.69 14.24 -22.37
N ALA A 288 31.14 15.43 -22.49
CA ALA A 288 31.01 16.11 -23.77
C ALA A 288 32.43 16.28 -24.32
N ARG A 289 32.72 15.58 -25.42
CA ARG A 289 33.96 15.72 -26.18
C ARG A 289 33.88 16.93 -27.11
#